data_1acdfa7198658d3010f4f9028fbe0cd2
#
_entry.id   1acdfa7198658d3010f4f9028fbe0cd2
#
_cell.length_a   1.000
_cell.length_b   1.000
_cell.length_c   1.000
_cell.angle_alpha   90.00
_cell.angle_beta   90.00
_cell.angle_gamma   90.00
#
_symmetry.space_group_name_H-M   'P 1'
#
loop_
_entity.id
_entity.type
_entity.pdbx_description
1 polymer ?
#
loop_
_entity_poly.entity_id
_entity_poly.type
_entity_poly.pdbx_seq_one_letter_code
_entity_poly.pdbx_strand_id
1 'polypeptide(L)'
;MRRFLISLSFIIYHFSFSYAQFVTGIEHQYKSPQDSRCIDIMGVPLEGPDSVFVPAIESIGFERVVSEDDEPNTYYFRGDYYGIKANLVIEADEKTKLLSTALVTSGPYRTFALFDRNNRYFLLKLQRQYGNFEAKGDGSLHTMTNVGYIKISNTLHEDKSRTIKVFYLNTTPYYKDAVNMGLKGAVQEVITDNPVAENGIEHFDPQGKSTGTDLIDRVYSPTGYLLSAAMLEPTGAKSLIDFEYDESNRLIKRTLINTKENIRSVNEYTYNDDDEIKQQTQKVFDAKNECIMSITMKNNYTSHDDEGNWIKNDLKLMYWEKNRQPQNMNVTQTRTISYWEED
;
A
#
# COMPACT_ATOMS: atom_id res chain seq x y z
N MET A 1 35.30 -18.52 -2.30
CA MET A 1 33.97 -18.04 -2.68
C MET A 1 32.94 -18.14 -1.54
N ARG A 2 32.68 -19.31 -0.91
CA ARG A 2 31.72 -19.43 0.23
C ARG A 2 31.94 -18.47 1.42
N ARG A 3 33.20 -18.20 1.81
CA ARG A 3 33.51 -17.25 2.89
C ARG A 3 33.24 -15.79 2.53
N PHE A 4 33.20 -15.47 1.26
CA PHE A 4 32.95 -14.12 0.75
C PHE A 4 31.45 -13.77 0.78
N LEU A 5 30.57 -14.74 0.50
CA LEU A 5 29.11 -14.57 0.52
C LEU A 5 28.55 -14.46 1.95
N ILE A 6 29.15 -15.17 2.93
CA ILE A 6 28.77 -15.06 4.35
C ILE A 6 29.08 -13.66 4.90
N SER A 7 30.17 -13.02 4.43
CA SER A 7 30.47 -11.63 4.75
C SER A 7 29.45 -10.65 4.19
N LEU A 8 28.87 -10.95 3.02
CA LEU A 8 27.85 -10.09 2.38
C LEU A 8 26.51 -10.12 3.14
N SER A 9 26.09 -11.28 3.63
CA SER A 9 24.86 -11.43 4.43
C SER A 9 24.97 -10.74 5.80
N PHE A 10 26.14 -10.75 6.42
CA PHE A 10 26.37 -10.14 7.73
C PHE A 10 26.44 -8.61 7.72
N ILE A 11 26.79 -7.97 6.60
CA ILE A 11 26.95 -6.52 6.52
C ILE A 11 25.58 -5.82 6.27
N ILE A 12 24.55 -6.57 5.92
CA ILE A 12 23.19 -6.02 5.72
C ILE A 12 22.50 -5.68 7.05
N TYR A 13 23.00 -6.18 8.16
CA TYR A 13 22.43 -6.03 9.49
C TYR A 13 23.29 -5.11 10.36
N HIS A 14 22.75 -4.02 10.84
CA HIS A 14 23.14 -3.25 12.03
C HIS A 14 23.10 -1.73 11.90
N PHE A 15 22.20 -1.05 12.73
CA PHE A 15 22.42 0.20 13.46
C PHE A 15 21.27 1.07 13.87
N SER A 16 21.40 1.71 15.01
CA SER A 16 20.38 2.56 15.61
C SER A 16 20.83 4.00 15.92
N PHE A 17 19.81 4.80 16.10
CA PHE A 17 19.55 6.10 16.74
C PHE A 17 19.76 7.36 15.89
N SER A 18 18.94 8.36 15.98
CA SER A 18 17.69 8.78 16.62
C SER A 18 17.21 10.11 15.99
N TYR A 19 15.98 10.49 16.30
CA TYR A 19 15.21 11.70 15.98
C TYR A 19 14.35 11.62 14.71
N ALA A 20 13.09 11.23 14.98
CA ALA A 20 11.97 11.52 14.12
C ALA A 20 11.78 13.04 14.03
N GLN A 21 12.22 13.65 12.96
CA GLN A 21 11.58 14.86 12.48
C GLN A 21 10.41 14.41 11.62
N PHE A 22 9.21 14.77 12.07
CA PHE A 22 7.97 14.61 11.36
C PHE A 22 8.13 15.15 9.93
N VAL A 23 8.17 14.26 8.95
CA VAL A 23 7.83 14.62 7.59
C VAL A 23 6.30 14.64 7.54
N THR A 24 5.72 15.80 7.86
CA THR A 24 4.34 16.12 7.57
C THR A 24 4.19 16.21 6.05
N GLY A 25 3.29 15.41 5.50
CA GLY A 25 2.73 15.65 4.19
C GLY A 25 3.24 14.76 3.08
N ILE A 26 2.94 13.44 3.14
CA ILE A 26 2.66 12.71 1.91
C ILE A 26 1.20 13.01 1.59
N GLU A 27 0.94 14.12 0.91
CA GLU A 27 -0.38 14.37 0.33
C GLU A 27 -0.53 13.45 -0.89
N HIS A 28 -1.43 12.48 -0.79
CA HIS A 28 -1.90 11.74 -1.95
C HIS A 28 -2.62 12.70 -2.89
N GLN A 29 -1.93 13.22 -3.89
CA GLN A 29 -2.59 13.86 -5.01
C GLN A 29 -3.02 12.75 -5.98
N TYR A 30 -4.26 12.29 -5.86
CA TYR A 30 -4.89 11.47 -6.89
C TYR A 30 -5.03 12.30 -8.17
N LYS A 31 -4.14 12.05 -9.13
CA LYS A 31 -4.06 12.84 -10.38
C LYS A 31 -5.15 12.47 -11.39
N SER A 32 -5.74 11.29 -11.30
CA SER A 32 -6.89 10.87 -12.11
C SER A 32 -7.62 9.69 -11.48
N PRO A 33 -8.88 9.40 -11.90
CA PRO A 33 -9.62 8.20 -11.48
C PRO A 33 -8.89 6.88 -11.80
N GLN A 34 -8.10 6.87 -12.86
CA GLN A 34 -7.30 5.70 -13.27
C GLN A 34 -6.03 5.52 -12.42
N ASP A 35 -5.60 6.58 -11.73
CA ASP A 35 -4.43 6.56 -10.84
C ASP A 35 -4.81 6.36 -9.36
N SER A 36 -6.10 6.10 -9.07
CA SER A 36 -6.56 5.83 -7.71
C SER A 36 -5.96 4.51 -7.21
N ARG A 37 -5.27 4.57 -6.07
CA ARG A 37 -4.65 3.40 -5.43
C ARG A 37 -5.60 2.65 -4.51
N CYS A 38 -6.78 3.20 -4.26
CA CYS A 38 -7.86 2.59 -3.51
C CYS A 38 -9.19 3.24 -3.90
N ILE A 39 -10.30 2.65 -3.51
CA ILE A 39 -11.63 3.27 -3.62
C ILE A 39 -11.68 4.50 -2.69
N ASP A 40 -12.30 5.58 -3.16
CA ASP A 40 -12.51 6.79 -2.38
C ASP A 40 -13.98 7.20 -2.28
N ILE A 41 -14.32 7.99 -1.26
CA ILE A 41 -15.62 8.63 -1.12
C ILE A 41 -15.42 10.14 -1.29
N MET A 42 -15.75 10.65 -2.47
CA MET A 42 -15.61 12.07 -2.82
C MET A 42 -14.16 12.58 -2.61
N GLY A 43 -13.15 11.77 -2.93
CA GLY A 43 -11.74 12.10 -2.79
C GLY A 43 -11.12 11.70 -1.44
N VAL A 44 -11.90 11.15 -0.51
CA VAL A 44 -11.39 10.59 0.75
C VAL A 44 -11.17 9.09 0.57
N PRO A 45 -9.92 8.60 0.62
CA PRO A 45 -9.61 7.18 0.48
C PRO A 45 -10.32 6.32 1.52
N LEU A 46 -10.99 5.26 1.07
CA LEU A 46 -11.65 4.28 1.95
C LEU A 46 -10.63 3.25 2.41
N GLU A 47 -9.65 3.67 3.18
CA GLU A 47 -8.58 2.82 3.71
C GLU A 47 -8.06 3.33 5.06
N GLY A 48 -7.32 2.50 5.74
CA GLY A 48 -6.60 2.87 6.96
C GLY A 48 -7.45 2.88 8.23
N PRO A 49 -6.88 3.34 9.34
CA PRO A 49 -7.57 3.39 10.62
C PRO A 49 -8.59 4.53 10.67
N ASP A 50 -9.59 4.36 11.52
CA ASP A 50 -10.63 5.37 11.79
C ASP A 50 -10.06 6.74 12.18
N SER A 51 -8.96 6.75 12.93
CA SER A 51 -8.27 7.97 13.38
C SER A 51 -7.74 8.84 12.22
N VAL A 52 -7.57 8.26 11.03
CA VAL A 52 -7.18 8.96 9.80
C VAL A 52 -8.40 9.31 8.96
N PHE A 53 -9.29 8.33 8.76
CA PHE A 53 -10.46 8.49 7.90
C PHE A 53 -11.50 9.46 8.47
N VAL A 54 -11.81 9.37 9.77
CA VAL A 54 -12.87 10.20 10.39
C VAL A 54 -12.59 11.70 10.22
N PRO A 55 -11.42 12.24 10.57
CA PRO A 55 -11.14 13.66 10.31
C PRO A 55 -11.17 14.04 8.82
N ALA A 56 -10.77 13.14 7.93
CA ALA A 56 -10.77 13.39 6.49
C ALA A 56 -12.20 13.49 5.94
N ILE A 57 -13.11 12.59 6.31
CA ILE A 57 -14.50 12.60 5.87
C ILE A 57 -15.27 13.80 6.47
N GLU A 58 -14.95 14.19 7.70
CA GLU A 58 -15.50 15.38 8.34
C GLU A 58 -15.07 16.67 7.62
N SER A 59 -13.83 16.70 7.12
CA SER A 59 -13.29 17.87 6.41
C SER A 59 -14.02 18.18 5.09
N ILE A 60 -14.69 17.19 4.50
CA ILE A 60 -15.51 17.36 3.28
C ILE A 60 -17.00 17.57 3.57
N GLY A 61 -17.37 17.78 4.85
CA GLY A 61 -18.71 18.22 5.28
C GLY A 61 -19.64 17.10 5.74
N PHE A 62 -19.12 15.94 6.07
CA PHE A 62 -19.88 14.94 6.82
C PHE A 62 -19.72 15.19 8.32
N GLU A 63 -20.82 15.10 9.05
CA GLU A 63 -20.87 15.23 10.51
C GLU A 63 -21.06 13.85 11.13
N ARG A 64 -20.22 13.48 12.10
CA ARG A 64 -20.34 12.22 12.81
C ARG A 64 -21.61 12.21 13.66
N VAL A 65 -22.38 11.15 13.57
CA VAL A 65 -23.56 10.91 14.41
C VAL A 65 -23.16 9.81 15.41
N VAL A 66 -23.28 10.10 16.70
CA VAL A 66 -22.97 9.16 17.78
C VAL A 66 -24.25 8.79 18.49
N SER A 67 -24.50 7.50 18.70
CA SER A 67 -25.62 6.97 19.46
C SER A 67 -25.12 5.99 20.53
N GLU A 68 -25.89 5.79 21.60
CA GLU A 68 -25.58 4.82 22.64
C GLU A 68 -25.74 3.37 22.13
N ASP A 69 -26.50 3.18 21.03
CA ASP A 69 -26.79 1.90 20.39
C ASP A 69 -25.84 1.61 19.20
N ASP A 70 -24.75 2.39 19.01
CA ASP A 70 -23.82 2.20 17.89
C ASP A 70 -23.11 0.85 17.97
N GLU A 71 -23.09 0.14 16.86
CA GLU A 71 -22.35 -1.13 16.73
C GLU A 71 -20.84 -0.90 16.86
N PRO A 72 -20.11 -1.80 17.51
CA PRO A 72 -18.64 -1.70 17.59
C PRO A 72 -18.02 -1.66 16.20
N ASN A 73 -17.00 -0.80 16.03
CA ASN A 73 -16.27 -0.60 14.76
C ASN A 73 -17.13 -0.07 13.61
N THR A 74 -18.32 0.47 13.89
CA THR A 74 -19.21 1.10 12.90
C THR A 74 -19.31 2.59 13.18
N TYR A 75 -19.18 3.38 12.13
CA TYR A 75 -19.15 4.84 12.22
C TYR A 75 -20.27 5.41 11.36
N TYR A 76 -21.10 6.26 11.95
CA TYR A 76 -22.25 6.86 11.29
C TYR A 76 -22.00 8.34 11.05
N PHE A 77 -22.30 8.79 9.82
CA PHE A 77 -22.16 10.19 9.44
C PHE A 77 -23.40 10.68 8.70
N ARG A 78 -23.60 11.98 8.71
CA ARG A 78 -24.62 12.68 7.92
C ARG A 78 -23.98 13.85 7.21
N GLY A 79 -24.26 14.00 5.90
CA GLY A 79 -23.65 15.07 5.12
C GLY A 79 -24.24 15.19 3.73
N ASP A 80 -23.49 15.87 2.86
CA ASP A 80 -23.83 16.05 1.47
C ASP A 80 -22.97 15.13 0.58
N TYR A 81 -23.59 14.10 0.00
CA TYR A 81 -22.95 13.25 -0.97
C TYR A 81 -23.21 13.79 -2.38
N TYR A 82 -22.17 14.37 -3.00
CA TYR A 82 -22.27 15.16 -4.26
C TYR A 82 -23.37 16.21 -4.25
N GLY A 83 -23.55 16.91 -3.13
CA GLY A 83 -24.58 17.95 -2.99
C GLY A 83 -25.99 17.46 -2.70
N ILE A 84 -26.16 16.18 -2.38
CA ILE A 84 -27.45 15.57 -2.00
C ILE A 84 -27.31 15.00 -0.57
N LYS A 85 -28.27 15.35 0.28
CA LYS A 85 -28.26 14.85 1.68
C LYS A 85 -28.25 13.33 1.73
N ALA A 86 -27.32 12.80 2.50
CA ALA A 86 -27.11 11.36 2.65
C ALA A 86 -26.62 11.02 4.06
N ASN A 87 -26.82 9.77 4.45
CA ASN A 87 -26.13 9.15 5.56
C ASN A 87 -25.01 8.27 5.00
N LEU A 88 -23.90 8.23 5.70
CA LEU A 88 -22.75 7.40 5.40
C LEU A 88 -22.50 6.49 6.60
N VAL A 89 -22.38 5.19 6.36
CA VAL A 89 -22.00 4.18 7.35
C VAL A 89 -20.69 3.58 6.89
N ILE A 90 -19.72 3.52 7.77
CA ILE A 90 -18.40 2.94 7.54
C ILE A 90 -18.19 1.83 8.54
N GLU A 91 -17.70 0.69 8.07
CA GLU A 91 -17.36 -0.44 8.92
C GLU A 91 -15.84 -0.69 8.89
N ALA A 92 -15.26 -0.85 10.07
CA ALA A 92 -13.89 -1.28 10.24
C ALA A 92 -13.84 -2.78 10.49
N ASP A 93 -12.87 -3.45 9.91
CA ASP A 93 -12.58 -4.84 10.20
C ASP A 93 -12.35 -5.05 11.71
N GLU A 94 -12.95 -6.06 12.28
CA GLU A 94 -12.95 -6.31 13.73
C GLU A 94 -11.54 -6.55 14.28
N LYS A 95 -10.67 -7.20 13.53
CA LYS A 95 -9.32 -7.60 13.95
C LYS A 95 -8.28 -6.51 13.68
N THR A 96 -8.29 -5.99 12.45
CA THR A 96 -7.27 -5.04 11.98
C THR A 96 -7.60 -3.60 12.33
N LYS A 97 -8.91 -3.29 12.58
CA LYS A 97 -9.44 -1.93 12.78
C LYS A 97 -9.25 -1.03 11.55
N LEU A 98 -9.00 -1.61 10.38
CA LEU A 98 -8.86 -0.90 9.12
C LEU A 98 -10.20 -0.81 8.41
N LEU A 99 -10.42 0.31 7.74
CA LEU A 99 -11.64 0.56 7.00
C LEU A 99 -11.51 0.00 5.58
N SER A 100 -12.53 -0.72 5.14
CA SER A 100 -12.60 -1.25 3.77
C SER A 100 -13.98 -1.15 3.14
N THR A 101 -15.03 -0.95 3.95
CA THR A 101 -16.41 -0.91 3.46
C THR A 101 -17.11 0.38 3.84
N ALA A 102 -17.97 0.85 2.92
CA ALA A 102 -18.82 2.01 3.17
C ALA A 102 -20.18 1.86 2.49
N LEU A 103 -21.22 2.36 3.14
CA LEU A 103 -22.56 2.44 2.61
C LEU A 103 -23.09 3.87 2.66
N VAL A 104 -23.30 4.48 1.51
CA VAL A 104 -24.00 5.76 1.39
C VAL A 104 -25.48 5.49 1.14
N THR A 105 -26.34 6.15 1.91
CA THR A 105 -27.80 6.02 1.81
C THR A 105 -28.45 7.38 1.66
N SER A 106 -29.22 7.60 0.59
CA SER A 106 -29.92 8.86 0.32
C SER A 106 -31.42 8.64 0.08
N GLY A 107 -32.25 9.48 0.65
CA GLY A 107 -33.69 9.35 0.70
C GLY A 107 -34.20 9.24 2.14
N PRO A 108 -35.44 8.76 2.38
CA PRO A 108 -36.41 8.24 1.39
C PRO A 108 -37.01 9.36 0.50
N TYR A 109 -37.16 9.03 -0.79
CA TYR A 109 -37.77 9.92 -1.77
C TYR A 109 -39.24 9.54 -1.98
N ARG A 110 -40.16 10.47 -1.73
CA ARG A 110 -41.61 10.25 -1.86
C ARG A 110 -42.11 10.28 -3.31
N THR A 111 -41.35 10.89 -4.25
CA THR A 111 -41.72 10.95 -5.67
C THR A 111 -40.71 10.20 -6.52
N PHE A 112 -41.20 9.44 -7.51
CA PHE A 112 -40.34 8.74 -8.45
C PHE A 112 -39.44 9.70 -9.25
N ALA A 113 -39.93 10.86 -9.64
CA ALA A 113 -39.16 11.84 -10.42
C ALA A 113 -37.92 12.34 -9.64
N LEU A 114 -38.06 12.60 -8.35
CA LEU A 114 -36.93 13.04 -7.52
C LEU A 114 -35.92 11.91 -7.29
N PHE A 115 -36.44 10.69 -7.03
CA PHE A 115 -35.63 9.49 -6.90
C PHE A 115 -34.83 9.22 -8.20
N ASP A 116 -35.49 9.16 -9.36
CA ASP A 116 -34.85 8.84 -10.65
C ASP A 116 -33.79 9.88 -11.00
N ARG A 117 -34.08 11.18 -10.82
CA ARG A 117 -33.11 12.25 -11.01
C ARG A 117 -31.84 12.04 -10.18
N ASN A 118 -31.99 11.79 -8.90
CA ASN A 118 -30.85 11.66 -7.99
C ASN A 118 -30.08 10.35 -8.22
N ASN A 119 -30.79 9.26 -8.52
CA ASN A 119 -30.17 7.97 -8.87
C ASN A 119 -29.31 8.09 -10.13
N ARG A 120 -29.83 8.72 -11.20
CA ARG A 120 -29.04 9.00 -12.43
C ARG A 120 -27.86 9.93 -12.16
N TYR A 121 -28.05 10.91 -11.29
CA TYR A 121 -26.97 11.84 -10.94
C TYR A 121 -25.82 11.13 -10.23
N PHE A 122 -26.09 10.27 -9.25
CA PHE A 122 -25.07 9.48 -8.59
C PHE A 122 -24.38 8.53 -9.58
N LEU A 123 -25.16 7.82 -10.42
CA LEU A 123 -24.58 6.95 -11.44
C LEU A 123 -23.62 7.71 -12.35
N LEU A 124 -24.00 8.89 -12.86
CA LEU A 124 -23.14 9.70 -13.72
C LEU A 124 -21.85 10.17 -13.02
N LYS A 125 -21.93 10.51 -11.72
CA LYS A 125 -20.74 10.88 -10.94
C LYS A 125 -19.78 9.70 -10.79
N LEU A 126 -20.31 8.56 -10.43
CA LEU A 126 -19.54 7.34 -10.22
C LEU A 126 -18.99 6.78 -11.55
N GLN A 127 -19.75 6.84 -12.64
CA GLN A 127 -19.26 6.44 -13.96
C GLN A 127 -18.08 7.31 -14.45
N ARG A 128 -18.07 8.59 -14.13
CA ARG A 128 -16.94 9.48 -14.48
C ARG A 128 -15.68 9.13 -13.69
N GLN A 129 -15.83 8.57 -12.51
CA GLN A 129 -14.73 8.24 -11.63
C GLN A 129 -14.25 6.79 -11.79
N TYR A 130 -15.18 5.84 -11.95
CA TYR A 130 -14.90 4.40 -11.88
C TYR A 130 -15.24 3.64 -13.18
N GLY A 131 -15.69 4.34 -14.23
CA GLY A 131 -16.03 3.71 -15.49
C GLY A 131 -17.45 3.15 -15.54
N ASN A 132 -17.68 2.19 -16.44
CA ASN A 132 -19.00 1.68 -16.72
C ASN A 132 -19.54 0.77 -15.62
N PHE A 133 -20.84 0.86 -15.38
CA PHE A 133 -21.59 -0.01 -14.47
C PHE A 133 -22.44 -1.00 -15.28
N GLU A 134 -22.43 -2.26 -14.87
CA GLU A 134 -23.24 -3.34 -15.43
C GLU A 134 -24.53 -3.53 -14.63
N ALA A 135 -25.64 -3.69 -15.32
CA ALA A 135 -26.91 -4.07 -14.69
C ALA A 135 -26.92 -5.55 -14.32
N LYS A 136 -27.37 -5.87 -13.12
CA LYS A 136 -27.56 -7.25 -12.65
C LYS A 136 -29.05 -7.59 -12.57
N GLY A 137 -29.35 -8.88 -12.47
CA GLY A 137 -30.72 -9.40 -12.48
C GLY A 137 -31.62 -8.92 -11.33
N ASP A 138 -31.03 -8.43 -10.22
CA ASP A 138 -31.75 -7.82 -9.09
C ASP A 138 -32.08 -6.32 -9.31
N GLY A 139 -31.75 -5.77 -10.48
CA GLY A 139 -31.93 -4.37 -10.81
C GLY A 139 -30.87 -3.42 -10.22
N SER A 140 -29.84 -3.94 -9.58
CA SER A 140 -28.69 -3.16 -9.13
C SER A 140 -27.69 -2.93 -10.28
N LEU A 141 -26.85 -1.90 -10.11
CA LEU A 141 -25.76 -1.55 -11.01
C LEU A 141 -24.43 -1.77 -10.30
N HIS A 142 -23.50 -2.47 -10.94
CA HIS A 142 -22.23 -2.88 -10.35
C HIS A 142 -21.06 -2.46 -11.24
N THR A 143 -19.95 -2.09 -10.60
CA THR A 143 -18.65 -2.00 -11.27
C THR A 143 -17.59 -2.64 -10.41
N MET A 144 -16.68 -3.38 -11.04
CA MET A 144 -15.46 -3.87 -10.45
C MET A 144 -14.30 -3.10 -11.08
N THR A 145 -13.38 -2.64 -10.27
CA THR A 145 -12.16 -1.95 -10.69
C THR A 145 -10.96 -2.70 -10.12
N ASN A 146 -9.74 -2.34 -10.53
CA ASN A 146 -8.51 -2.86 -9.94
C ASN A 146 -8.29 -2.47 -8.47
N VAL A 147 -9.12 -1.57 -7.91
CA VAL A 147 -8.99 -1.09 -6.52
C VAL A 147 -10.22 -1.45 -5.67
N GLY A 148 -11.23 -2.09 -6.22
CA GLY A 148 -12.38 -2.54 -5.47
C GLY A 148 -13.70 -2.53 -6.23
N TYR A 149 -14.78 -2.65 -5.49
CA TYR A 149 -16.12 -2.88 -6.00
C TYR A 149 -17.10 -1.80 -5.55
N ILE A 150 -17.99 -1.39 -6.45
CA ILE A 150 -19.07 -0.44 -6.15
C ILE A 150 -20.39 -1.00 -6.64
N LYS A 151 -21.41 -0.92 -5.78
CA LYS A 151 -22.78 -1.32 -6.10
C LYS A 151 -23.74 -0.16 -5.86
N ILE A 152 -24.57 0.15 -6.85
CA ILE A 152 -25.71 1.06 -6.71
C ILE A 152 -26.99 0.21 -6.68
N SER A 153 -27.79 0.34 -5.64
CA SER A 153 -29.06 -0.35 -5.49
C SER A 153 -30.11 0.56 -4.90
N ASN A 154 -31.36 0.10 -4.91
CA ASN A 154 -32.49 0.85 -4.34
C ASN A 154 -33.38 -0.03 -3.50
N THR A 155 -33.96 0.58 -2.47
CA THR A 155 -34.99 -0.06 -1.63
C THR A 155 -36.32 0.65 -1.85
N LEU A 156 -37.36 -0.12 -2.19
CA LEU A 156 -38.74 0.34 -2.19
C LEU A 156 -39.35 0.03 -0.82
N HIS A 157 -39.85 1.06 -0.13
CA HIS A 157 -40.50 0.96 1.16
C HIS A 157 -42.01 0.70 1.02
N GLU A 158 -42.64 0.27 2.08
CA GLU A 158 -44.11 -0.02 2.12
C GLU A 158 -44.95 1.23 1.78
N ASP A 159 -44.51 2.41 2.19
CA ASP A 159 -45.11 3.70 1.89
C ASP A 159 -44.87 4.19 0.44
N LYS A 160 -44.29 3.33 -0.40
CA LYS A 160 -43.88 3.57 -1.79
C LYS A 160 -42.74 4.59 -1.95
N SER A 161 -42.15 5.09 -0.88
CA SER A 161 -40.92 5.86 -0.96
C SER A 161 -39.74 4.98 -1.39
N ARG A 162 -38.68 5.60 -1.93
CA ARG A 162 -37.50 4.88 -2.40
C ARG A 162 -36.22 5.46 -1.81
N THR A 163 -35.29 4.58 -1.47
CA THR A 163 -33.96 4.94 -0.98
C THR A 163 -32.92 4.47 -1.97
N ILE A 164 -31.93 5.31 -2.28
CA ILE A 164 -30.75 4.96 -3.06
C ILE A 164 -29.66 4.52 -2.09
N LYS A 165 -28.99 3.42 -2.42
CA LYS A 165 -27.83 2.90 -1.68
C LYS A 165 -26.64 2.79 -2.60
N VAL A 166 -25.51 3.29 -2.19
CA VAL A 166 -24.21 3.11 -2.85
C VAL A 166 -23.29 2.41 -1.86
N PHE A 167 -22.95 1.19 -2.18
CA PHE A 167 -22.01 0.38 -1.40
C PHE A 167 -20.63 0.44 -2.05
N TYR A 168 -19.62 0.57 -1.23
CA TYR A 168 -18.21 0.57 -1.61
C TYR A 168 -17.48 -0.53 -0.86
N LEU A 169 -16.61 -1.23 -1.57
CA LEU A 169 -15.66 -2.18 -1.01
C LEU A 169 -14.28 -1.88 -1.58
N ASN A 170 -13.33 -1.52 -0.72
CA ASN A 170 -11.93 -1.40 -1.09
C ASN A 170 -11.25 -2.77 -0.97
N THR A 171 -10.63 -3.25 -2.06
CA THR A 171 -9.91 -4.54 -2.09
C THR A 171 -8.39 -4.36 -2.08
N THR A 172 -7.90 -3.11 -2.07
CA THR A 172 -6.45 -2.87 -2.05
C THR A 172 -5.88 -3.02 -0.64
N PRO A 173 -4.74 -3.70 -0.50
CA PRO A 173 -4.04 -3.80 0.78
C PRO A 173 -3.63 -2.42 1.32
N TYR A 174 -3.90 -2.18 2.61
CA TYR A 174 -3.56 -0.90 3.27
C TYR A 174 -2.05 -0.72 3.45
N TYR A 175 -1.35 -1.72 3.98
CA TYR A 175 0.10 -1.65 4.15
C TYR A 175 0.82 -1.85 2.81
N LYS A 176 1.82 -1.02 2.57
CA LYS A 176 2.54 -1.00 1.29
C LYS A 176 3.89 -1.74 1.35
N ASP A 177 4.07 -2.68 2.30
CA ASP A 177 5.31 -3.44 2.43
C ASP A 177 5.59 -4.27 1.16
N ALA A 178 4.56 -4.94 0.61
CA ALA A 178 4.67 -5.66 -0.65
C ALA A 178 4.98 -4.71 -1.84
N VAL A 179 4.32 -3.54 -1.88
CA VAL A 179 4.56 -2.52 -2.91
C VAL A 179 6.01 -2.00 -2.87
N ASN A 180 6.59 -1.83 -1.68
CA ASN A 180 7.99 -1.43 -1.50
C ASN A 180 8.99 -2.47 -2.04
N MET A 181 8.55 -3.71 -2.23
CA MET A 181 9.32 -4.79 -2.87
C MET A 181 9.05 -4.88 -4.39
N GLY A 182 8.29 -3.96 -4.94
CA GLY A 182 7.87 -3.95 -6.34
C GLY A 182 6.83 -5.02 -6.66
N LEU A 183 6.00 -5.43 -5.69
CA LEU A 183 4.95 -6.42 -5.84
C LEU A 183 3.59 -5.73 -6.04
N LYS A 184 2.76 -6.31 -6.89
CA LYS A 184 1.40 -5.85 -7.24
C LYS A 184 0.40 -6.92 -6.82
N GLY A 185 -0.84 -6.50 -6.56
CA GLY A 185 -1.93 -7.40 -6.13
C GLY A 185 -1.86 -7.77 -4.64
N ALA A 186 -2.77 -8.64 -4.22
CA ALA A 186 -2.87 -9.11 -2.84
C ALA A 186 -1.92 -10.30 -2.59
N VAL A 187 -0.62 -10.01 -2.57
CA VAL A 187 0.43 -11.03 -2.40
C VAL A 187 0.37 -11.65 -1.01
N GLN A 188 0.39 -12.98 -0.95
CA GLN A 188 0.50 -13.77 0.29
C GLN A 188 1.94 -14.14 0.59
N GLU A 189 2.67 -14.62 -0.42
CA GLU A 189 4.05 -15.07 -0.29
C GLU A 189 4.83 -14.76 -1.57
N VAL A 190 6.10 -14.41 -1.42
CA VAL A 190 7.06 -14.37 -2.52
C VAL A 190 8.32 -15.13 -2.14
N ILE A 191 8.70 -16.08 -3.00
CA ILE A 191 9.96 -16.81 -2.89
C ILE A 191 10.86 -16.33 -4.02
N THR A 192 12.01 -15.75 -3.69
CA THR A 192 13.02 -15.33 -4.66
C THR A 192 14.18 -16.31 -4.62
N ASP A 193 14.39 -17.07 -5.69
CA ASP A 193 15.57 -17.91 -5.87
C ASP A 193 16.74 -17.03 -6.32
N ASN A 194 17.80 -17.07 -5.54
CA ASN A 194 19.00 -16.29 -5.81
C ASN A 194 20.24 -17.19 -5.85
N PRO A 195 20.77 -17.51 -7.04
CA PRO A 195 21.89 -18.45 -7.19
C PRO A 195 23.19 -18.03 -6.49
N VAL A 196 23.30 -16.78 -6.03
CA VAL A 196 24.51 -16.22 -5.39
C VAL A 196 24.32 -15.84 -3.92
N ALA A 197 23.11 -16.03 -3.39
CA ALA A 197 22.77 -15.78 -1.98
C ALA A 197 21.76 -16.83 -1.49
N GLU A 198 21.36 -16.73 -0.22
CA GLU A 198 20.23 -17.52 0.27
C GLU A 198 18.93 -17.06 -0.41
N ASN A 199 18.01 -18.00 -0.63
CA ASN A 199 16.69 -17.71 -1.16
C ASN A 199 15.94 -16.79 -0.16
N GLY A 200 15.36 -15.73 -0.68
CA GLY A 200 14.50 -14.86 0.09
C GLY A 200 13.08 -15.40 0.11
N ILE A 201 12.49 -15.51 1.29
CA ILE A 201 11.07 -15.82 1.46
C ILE A 201 10.45 -14.68 2.26
N GLU A 202 9.41 -14.06 1.69
CA GLU A 202 8.65 -13.01 2.37
C GLU A 202 7.17 -13.40 2.39
N HIS A 203 6.54 -13.17 3.52
CA HIS A 203 5.11 -13.41 3.71
C HIS A 203 4.40 -12.11 4.07
N PHE A 204 3.18 -11.95 3.59
CA PHE A 204 2.35 -10.79 3.85
C PHE A 204 1.00 -11.23 4.41
N ASP A 205 0.42 -10.42 5.28
CA ASP A 205 -0.97 -10.60 5.69
C ASP A 205 -1.94 -10.07 4.59
N PRO A 206 -3.24 -10.33 4.67
CA PRO A 206 -4.21 -9.85 3.69
C PRO A 206 -4.26 -8.31 3.56
N GLN A 207 -3.69 -7.59 4.53
CA GLN A 207 -3.59 -6.13 4.51
C GLN A 207 -2.28 -5.63 3.88
N GLY A 208 -1.46 -6.54 3.32
CA GLY A 208 -0.19 -6.24 2.65
C GLY A 208 1.01 -5.98 3.57
N LYS A 209 0.84 -6.19 4.89
CA LYS A 209 1.91 -6.02 5.87
C LYS A 209 2.81 -7.25 5.89
N SER A 210 4.12 -7.05 5.77
CA SER A 210 5.08 -8.14 5.95
C SER A 210 4.96 -8.77 7.34
N THR A 211 4.85 -10.10 7.39
CA THR A 211 4.76 -10.87 8.65
C THR A 211 6.13 -11.34 9.15
N GLY A 212 7.21 -11.03 8.41
CA GLY A 212 8.59 -11.32 8.81
C GLY A 212 8.93 -10.73 10.17
N THR A 213 9.66 -11.50 10.98
CA THR A 213 10.05 -11.12 12.36
C THR A 213 11.29 -10.22 12.41
N ASP A 214 11.95 -10.01 11.30
CA ASP A 214 13.22 -9.29 11.22
C ASP A 214 13.07 -7.79 11.47
N LEU A 215 11.89 -7.23 11.10
CA LEU A 215 11.57 -5.83 11.34
C LEU A 215 10.57 -5.69 12.50
N ILE A 216 10.99 -4.99 13.53
CA ILE A 216 10.20 -4.63 14.71
C ILE A 216 10.00 -3.10 14.78
N ASP A 217 9.20 -2.62 15.70
CA ASP A 217 8.97 -1.18 15.96
C ASP A 217 8.64 -0.40 14.67
N ARG A 218 7.81 -0.97 13.80
CA ARG A 218 7.44 -0.41 12.49
C ARG A 218 6.55 0.82 12.64
N VAL A 219 6.93 1.92 12.01
CA VAL A 219 6.16 3.17 11.93
C VAL A 219 5.69 3.36 10.51
N TYR A 220 4.39 3.51 10.33
CA TYR A 220 3.77 3.71 9.03
C TYR A 220 3.23 5.12 8.88
N SER A 221 3.20 5.61 7.64
CA SER A 221 2.45 6.80 7.28
C SER A 221 0.93 6.57 7.44
N PRO A 222 0.11 7.64 7.47
CA PRO A 222 -1.35 7.52 7.42
C PRO A 222 -1.89 6.79 6.18
N THR A 223 -1.06 6.54 5.19
CA THR A 223 -1.38 5.90 3.92
C THR A 223 -0.70 4.52 3.75
N GLY A 224 -0.21 3.95 4.86
CA GLY A 224 0.31 2.59 4.93
C GLY A 224 1.74 2.38 4.43
N TYR A 225 2.49 3.45 4.12
CA TYR A 225 3.91 3.34 3.75
C TYR A 225 4.79 3.24 4.99
N LEU A 226 5.73 2.29 5.00
CA LEU A 226 6.68 2.11 6.10
C LEU A 226 7.70 3.25 6.09
N LEU A 227 7.68 4.09 7.14
CA LEU A 227 8.58 5.24 7.28
C LEU A 227 9.85 4.88 8.02
N SER A 228 9.73 4.05 9.06
CA SER A 228 10.88 3.54 9.79
C SER A 228 10.57 2.19 10.44
N ALA A 229 11.61 1.44 10.75
CA ALA A 229 11.54 0.20 11.50
C ALA A 229 12.83 -0.01 12.31
N ALA A 230 12.80 -0.89 13.28
CA ALA A 230 14.00 -1.41 13.90
C ALA A 230 14.20 -2.87 13.50
N MET A 231 15.46 -3.29 13.40
CA MET A 231 15.85 -4.67 13.19
C MET A 231 16.52 -5.21 14.44
N LEU A 232 16.11 -6.39 14.85
CA LEU A 232 16.72 -7.04 16.02
C LEU A 232 17.89 -7.91 15.55
N GLU A 233 19.08 -7.60 16.06
CA GLU A 233 20.27 -8.38 15.76
C GLU A 233 20.34 -9.66 16.59
N PRO A 234 21.11 -10.68 16.15
CA PRO A 234 21.38 -11.87 16.96
C PRO A 234 22.01 -11.55 18.32
N THR A 235 22.66 -10.39 18.44
CA THR A 235 23.27 -9.90 19.69
C THR A 235 22.29 -9.22 20.63
N GLY A 236 21.00 -9.07 20.23
CA GLY A 236 19.98 -8.31 20.94
C GLY A 236 20.07 -6.79 20.75
N ALA A 237 21.04 -6.28 19.99
CA ALA A 237 21.09 -4.87 19.62
C ALA A 237 19.98 -4.53 18.62
N LYS A 238 19.47 -3.29 18.67
CA LYS A 238 18.49 -2.78 17.70
C LYS A 238 19.18 -1.91 16.64
N SER A 239 18.77 -2.07 15.40
CA SER A 239 19.16 -1.24 14.28
C SER A 239 17.95 -0.48 13.76
N LEU A 240 18.09 0.78 13.37
CA LEU A 240 17.03 1.54 12.74
C LEU A 240 17.17 1.50 11.22
N ILE A 241 16.03 1.49 10.58
CA ILE A 241 15.92 1.62 9.13
C ILE A 241 14.94 2.76 8.84
N ASP A 242 15.38 3.72 8.04
CA ASP A 242 14.54 4.80 7.53
C ASP A 242 14.28 4.59 6.04
N PHE A 243 13.06 4.94 5.60
CA PHE A 243 12.59 4.81 4.24
C PHE A 243 12.17 6.18 3.70
N GLU A 244 12.66 6.53 2.50
CA GLU A 244 12.33 7.79 1.82
C GLU A 244 11.65 7.50 0.49
N TYR A 245 10.59 8.26 0.17
CA TYR A 245 9.75 8.08 -1.01
C TYR A 245 9.76 9.32 -1.89
N ASP A 246 9.55 9.14 -3.20
CA ASP A 246 9.35 10.25 -4.14
C ASP A 246 7.90 10.76 -4.15
N GLU A 247 7.63 11.78 -4.98
CA GLU A 247 6.29 12.35 -5.13
C GLU A 247 5.25 11.35 -5.69
N SER A 248 5.70 10.27 -6.32
CA SER A 248 4.87 9.17 -6.80
C SER A 248 4.73 8.04 -5.77
N ASN A 249 5.22 8.25 -4.53
CA ASN A 249 5.27 7.28 -3.45
C ASN A 249 6.08 6.00 -3.77
N ARG A 250 7.08 6.10 -4.64
CA ARG A 250 8.03 5.01 -4.88
C ARG A 250 9.19 5.13 -3.90
N LEU A 251 9.63 4.01 -3.33
CA LEU A 251 10.75 3.95 -2.40
C LEU A 251 12.05 4.34 -3.14
N ILE A 252 12.60 5.52 -2.85
CA ILE A 252 13.84 5.99 -3.50
C ILE A 252 15.08 5.75 -2.68
N LYS A 253 14.92 5.59 -1.35
CA LYS A 253 16.07 5.38 -0.48
C LYS A 253 15.70 4.63 0.79
N ARG A 254 16.58 3.74 1.22
CA ARG A 254 16.54 3.06 2.52
C ARG A 254 17.88 3.25 3.21
N THR A 255 17.87 3.82 4.40
CA THR A 255 19.08 4.03 5.20
C THR A 255 19.05 3.13 6.41
N LEU A 256 20.05 2.31 6.56
CA LEU A 256 20.28 1.50 7.75
C LEU A 256 21.50 2.06 8.49
N ILE A 257 21.32 2.34 9.74
CA ILE A 257 22.36 2.93 10.57
C ILE A 257 22.65 2.01 11.75
N ASN A 258 23.89 1.54 12.11
CA ASN A 258 24.37 0.77 13.25
C ASN A 258 25.21 1.63 14.17
N THR A 259 24.74 1.93 15.37
CA THR A 259 25.51 2.70 16.33
C THR A 259 26.63 1.88 16.99
N LYS A 260 26.48 0.55 17.06
CA LYS A 260 27.47 -0.29 17.74
C LYS A 260 28.75 -0.46 16.93
N GLU A 261 28.63 -0.62 15.63
CA GLU A 261 29.79 -0.77 14.73
C GLU A 261 30.16 0.53 14.01
N ASN A 262 29.38 1.61 14.20
CA ASN A 262 29.54 2.89 13.50
C ASN A 262 29.58 2.77 11.96
N ILE A 263 28.73 1.95 11.32
CA ILE A 263 28.63 1.80 9.86
C ILE A 263 27.27 2.34 9.41
N ARG A 264 27.07 2.89 8.33
CA ARG A 264 25.81 3.29 7.72
C ARG A 264 25.68 2.63 6.35
N SER A 265 24.57 1.96 6.08
CA SER A 265 24.25 1.40 4.77
C SER A 265 23.13 2.20 4.13
N VAL A 266 23.34 2.62 2.90
CA VAL A 266 22.35 3.38 2.12
C VAL A 266 22.04 2.61 0.85
N ASN A 267 20.76 2.32 0.62
CA ASN A 267 20.26 1.77 -0.63
C ASN A 267 19.50 2.89 -1.37
N GLU A 268 19.85 3.13 -2.62
CA GLU A 268 19.19 4.09 -3.51
C GLU A 268 18.56 3.32 -4.67
N TYR A 269 17.33 3.69 -5.06
CA TYR A 269 16.55 3.01 -6.08
C TYR A 269 16.21 3.96 -7.23
N THR A 270 16.25 3.46 -8.46
CA THR A 270 15.72 4.14 -9.64
C THR A 270 14.76 3.21 -10.36
N TYR A 271 13.80 3.78 -11.09
CA TYR A 271 12.70 3.05 -11.72
C TYR A 271 12.74 3.18 -13.23
N ASN A 272 12.15 2.21 -13.94
CA ASN A 272 11.86 2.27 -15.36
C ASN A 272 10.47 2.92 -15.58
N ASP A 273 10.03 2.98 -16.84
CA ASP A 273 8.75 3.59 -17.22
C ASP A 273 7.53 2.75 -16.78
N ASP A 274 7.74 1.47 -16.42
CA ASP A 274 6.73 0.53 -15.90
C ASP A 274 6.66 0.52 -14.37
N ASP A 275 7.32 1.49 -13.69
CA ASP A 275 7.45 1.60 -12.22
C ASP A 275 8.18 0.42 -11.56
N GLU A 276 8.99 -0.31 -12.30
CA GLU A 276 9.82 -1.38 -11.74
C GLU A 276 11.23 -0.86 -11.40
N ILE A 277 11.87 -1.44 -10.38
CA ILE A 277 13.22 -1.05 -9.95
C ILE A 277 14.22 -1.34 -11.07
N LYS A 278 14.63 -0.31 -11.80
CA LYS A 278 15.65 -0.39 -12.86
C LYS A 278 17.04 -0.63 -12.31
N GLN A 279 17.37 0.06 -11.23
CA GLN A 279 18.67 -0.06 -10.57
C GLN A 279 18.54 0.16 -9.08
N GLN A 280 19.26 -0.66 -8.32
CA GLN A 280 19.52 -0.46 -6.90
C GLN A 280 21.00 -0.28 -6.68
N THR A 281 21.39 0.70 -5.85
CA THR A 281 22.77 0.91 -5.43
C THR A 281 22.83 0.91 -3.91
N GLN A 282 23.57 -0.03 -3.35
CA GLN A 282 23.90 -0.07 -1.91
C GLN A 282 25.30 0.49 -1.70
N LYS A 283 25.46 1.39 -0.75
CA LYS A 283 26.76 1.93 -0.28
C LYS A 283 26.86 1.72 1.22
N VAL A 284 28.01 1.26 1.67
CA VAL A 284 28.34 1.09 3.10
C VAL A 284 29.45 2.04 3.47
N PHE A 285 29.22 2.78 4.56
CA PHE A 285 30.15 3.79 5.07
C PHE A 285 30.63 3.41 6.45
N ASP A 286 31.90 3.64 6.75
CA ASP A 286 32.49 3.46 8.06
C ASP A 286 32.22 4.65 9.01
N ALA A 287 32.75 4.58 10.23
CA ALA A 287 32.66 5.64 11.25
C ALA A 287 33.19 7.02 10.82
N LYS A 288 34.06 7.05 9.81
CA LYS A 288 34.60 8.28 9.24
C LYS A 288 33.79 8.80 8.05
N ASN A 289 32.63 8.13 7.77
CA ASN A 289 31.80 8.40 6.61
C ASN A 289 32.53 8.17 5.25
N GLU A 290 33.56 7.27 5.26
CA GLU A 290 34.20 6.84 4.03
C GLU A 290 33.45 5.62 3.47
N CYS A 291 33.17 5.60 2.16
CA CYS A 291 32.58 4.46 1.51
C CYS A 291 33.55 3.29 1.48
N ILE A 292 33.19 2.19 2.13
CA ILE A 292 34.03 0.99 2.23
C ILE A 292 33.55 -0.15 1.33
N MET A 293 32.29 -0.11 0.88
CA MET A 293 31.71 -1.09 -0.01
C MET A 293 30.59 -0.46 -0.83
N SER A 294 30.46 -0.88 -2.08
CA SER A 294 29.31 -0.55 -2.94
C SER A 294 28.88 -1.74 -3.75
N ILE A 295 27.56 -1.93 -3.86
CA ILE A 295 26.94 -2.92 -4.73
C ILE A 295 25.96 -2.18 -5.63
N THR A 296 26.10 -2.34 -6.94
CA THR A 296 25.11 -1.84 -7.90
C THR A 296 24.47 -3.03 -8.60
N MET A 297 23.17 -3.10 -8.55
CA MET A 297 22.34 -4.10 -9.21
C MET A 297 21.52 -3.42 -10.31
N LYS A 298 21.65 -3.89 -11.55
CA LYS A 298 20.83 -3.44 -12.69
C LYS A 298 19.93 -4.59 -13.11
N ASN A 299 18.64 -4.33 -13.08
CA ASN A 299 17.62 -5.30 -13.41
C ASN A 299 17.27 -5.27 -14.89
N ASN A 300 16.99 -6.44 -15.46
CA ASN A 300 16.40 -6.65 -16.77
C ASN A 300 15.33 -7.74 -16.64
N TYR A 301 14.09 -7.32 -16.43
CA TYR A 301 12.95 -8.21 -16.23
C TYR A 301 12.55 -8.84 -17.56
N THR A 302 12.54 -10.17 -17.61
CA THR A 302 12.34 -10.95 -18.85
C THR A 302 11.04 -11.73 -18.89
N SER A 303 10.35 -11.84 -17.75
CA SER A 303 9.05 -12.48 -17.66
C SER A 303 8.27 -11.96 -16.45
N HIS A 304 6.94 -11.86 -16.62
CA HIS A 304 5.99 -11.43 -15.60
C HIS A 304 4.86 -12.44 -15.47
N ASP A 305 4.17 -12.44 -14.34
CA ASP A 305 2.90 -13.14 -14.13
C ASP A 305 1.70 -12.31 -14.62
N ASP A 306 0.49 -12.82 -14.43
CA ASP A 306 -0.75 -12.17 -14.88
C ASP A 306 -1.06 -10.89 -14.09
N GLU A 307 -0.55 -10.73 -12.86
CA GLU A 307 -0.65 -9.52 -12.05
C GLU A 307 0.40 -8.45 -12.43
N GLY A 308 1.32 -8.79 -13.32
CA GLY A 308 2.39 -7.93 -13.78
C GLY A 308 3.58 -7.86 -12.81
N ASN A 309 3.75 -8.85 -11.95
CA ASN A 309 4.94 -9.03 -11.13
C ASN A 309 6.01 -9.77 -11.91
N TRP A 310 7.25 -9.32 -11.85
CA TRP A 310 8.31 -10.04 -12.51
C TRP A 310 8.56 -11.41 -11.84
N ILE A 311 8.66 -12.44 -12.66
CA ILE A 311 8.97 -13.82 -12.26
C ILE A 311 10.35 -14.27 -12.72
N LYS A 312 10.97 -13.54 -13.66
CA LYS A 312 12.34 -13.77 -14.09
C LYS A 312 13.07 -12.45 -14.34
N ASN A 313 14.28 -12.33 -13.80
CA ASN A 313 15.13 -11.14 -13.88
C ASN A 313 16.58 -11.52 -14.18
N ASP A 314 17.14 -10.97 -15.25
CA ASP A 314 18.57 -11.07 -15.56
C ASP A 314 19.30 -9.89 -14.93
N LEU A 315 19.93 -10.14 -13.80
CA LEU A 315 20.59 -9.15 -12.95
C LEU A 315 22.06 -8.99 -13.33
N LYS A 316 22.48 -7.72 -13.55
CA LYS A 316 23.89 -7.37 -13.61
C LYS A 316 24.33 -6.78 -12.29
N LEU A 317 25.22 -7.45 -11.59
CA LEU A 317 25.74 -7.05 -10.30
C LEU A 317 27.16 -6.54 -10.44
N MET A 318 27.42 -5.33 -9.92
CA MET A 318 28.76 -4.76 -9.76
C MET A 318 29.04 -4.63 -8.28
N TYR A 319 30.10 -5.26 -7.81
CA TYR A 319 30.57 -5.21 -6.44
C TYR A 319 31.92 -4.49 -6.35
N TRP A 320 32.07 -3.59 -5.41
CA TRP A 320 33.31 -2.92 -5.08
C TRP A 320 33.51 -2.90 -3.55
N GLU A 321 34.73 -3.15 -3.13
CA GLU A 321 35.15 -3.06 -1.74
C GLU A 321 36.47 -2.26 -1.68
N LYS A 322 36.63 -1.45 -0.63
CA LYS A 322 37.82 -0.65 -0.41
C LYS A 322 39.08 -1.55 -0.44
N ASN A 323 40.09 -1.13 -1.20
CA ASN A 323 41.35 -1.85 -1.43
C ASN A 323 41.21 -3.18 -2.22
N ARG A 324 40.08 -3.41 -2.92
CA ARG A 324 39.90 -4.55 -3.84
C ARG A 324 39.50 -4.10 -5.23
N GLN A 325 39.82 -4.90 -6.22
CA GLN A 325 39.37 -4.66 -7.59
C GLN A 325 37.85 -4.91 -7.72
N PRO A 326 37.15 -4.04 -8.46
CA PRO A 326 35.71 -4.24 -8.72
C PRO A 326 35.47 -5.60 -9.42
N GLN A 327 34.34 -6.22 -9.05
CA GLN A 327 33.90 -7.47 -9.64
C GLN A 327 32.54 -7.27 -10.31
N ASN A 328 32.36 -7.92 -11.45
CA ASN A 328 31.09 -7.92 -12.18
C ASN A 328 30.58 -9.36 -12.28
N MET A 329 29.26 -9.52 -12.11
CA MET A 329 28.59 -10.82 -12.18
C MET A 329 27.26 -10.64 -12.89
N ASN A 330 26.87 -11.63 -13.72
CA ASN A 330 25.52 -11.74 -14.25
C ASN A 330 24.84 -12.91 -13.55
N VAL A 331 23.62 -12.69 -13.11
CA VAL A 331 22.84 -13.66 -12.34
C VAL A 331 21.41 -13.64 -12.86
N THR A 332 20.82 -14.81 -13.07
CA THR A 332 19.38 -14.91 -13.30
C THR A 332 18.70 -15.26 -11.99
N GLN A 333 17.73 -14.44 -11.61
CA GLN A 333 16.83 -14.66 -10.46
C GLN A 333 15.46 -15.08 -10.97
N THR A 334 14.78 -15.92 -10.18
CA THR A 334 13.37 -16.26 -10.41
C THR A 334 12.56 -15.99 -9.16
N ARG A 335 11.27 -15.69 -9.35
CA ARG A 335 10.27 -15.57 -8.27
C ARG A 335 9.14 -16.56 -8.45
N THR A 336 8.66 -17.08 -7.34
CA THR A 336 7.36 -17.75 -7.22
C THR A 336 6.53 -16.90 -6.31
N ILE A 337 5.32 -16.53 -6.75
CA ILE A 337 4.44 -15.61 -6.02
C ILE A 337 3.10 -16.32 -5.82
N SER A 338 2.58 -16.28 -4.60
CA SER A 338 1.22 -16.70 -4.28
C SER A 338 0.40 -15.50 -3.80
N TYR A 339 -0.90 -15.54 -4.05
CA TYR A 339 -1.83 -14.46 -3.76
C TYR A 339 -2.89 -14.93 -2.79
N TRP A 340 -3.45 -13.99 -2.02
CA TRP A 340 -4.67 -14.24 -1.28
C TRP A 340 -5.81 -14.46 -2.26
N GLU A 341 -6.59 -15.52 -2.07
CA GLU A 341 -7.81 -15.76 -2.84
C GLU A 341 -8.87 -14.72 -2.46
N GLU A 342 -9.59 -14.19 -3.45
CA GLU A 342 -10.78 -13.38 -3.23
C GLU A 342 -11.92 -14.34 -2.83
N ASP A 343 -12.38 -14.30 -1.58
CA ASP A 343 -13.55 -15.03 -1.07
C ASP A 343 -14.88 -14.46 -1.62
#